data_e5c0db23bdd5e4850debbe5c0aea40d9
#
_entry.id   e5c0db23bdd5e4850debbe5c0aea40d9
#
_cell.length_a   1.000
_cell.length_b   1.000
_cell.length_c   1.000
_cell.angle_alpha   90.00
_cell.angle_beta   90.00
_cell.angle_gamma   90.00
#
_symmetry.space_group_name_H-M   'P 1'
#
loop_
_entity.id
_entity.type
_entity.pdbx_description
1 polymer ?
#
loop_
_entity_poly.entity_id
_entity_poly.type
_entity_poly.pdbx_seq_one_letter_code
_entity_poly.pdbx_strand_id
1 'polypeptide(L)'
;MIPRFVAFLRRQPRWILIAIGLLWVAALAALDYVAPLELSFLTFYVAPVLFLVWFVGPAAGFLGAAVCAAFWVWEDVLSAHAHPMLKLQVTDWNLAIRAMFLALFVWVVAELKRALERERHLAQERLEHDVQIAEEVQTRLFPRRDPEIRGLDCHGLCRPAHGVAGDYYDFLPLEPGRTGIAVGDVAGKGLPAALLMASLQGSLRSLVTLSKNGPASLAADLNTQLHSLTESNRFATFFWAVFDEQPRSLTWVNAGHNAPMLLRMSGAVERLGPSGPPLGAIPRVAYRQATTTLSPGDVLVIFTDGVTEAVDVSDQEFGEGRLEQILRGNGSESAGALCDRIVSAVRAFEAGAPQNDDITLVVARAR
;
A
#
# COMPACT_ATOMS: atom_id res chain seq x y z
N MET A 1 -19.68 10.09 -11.70
CA MET A 1 -20.63 10.85 -10.84
C MET A 1 -21.24 10.01 -9.73
N ILE A 2 -21.77 8.82 -10.03
CA ILE A 2 -22.41 7.91 -9.06
C ILE A 2 -21.50 7.54 -7.85
N PRO A 3 -20.20 7.18 -8.00
CA PRO A 3 -19.38 6.79 -6.85
C PRO A 3 -19.20 7.91 -5.81
N ARG A 4 -19.07 9.17 -6.26
CA ARG A 4 -18.91 10.32 -5.36
C ARG A 4 -20.19 10.62 -4.57
N PHE A 5 -21.34 10.44 -5.17
CA PHE A 5 -22.64 10.62 -4.53
C PHE A 5 -22.91 9.54 -3.46
N VAL A 6 -22.61 8.29 -3.76
CA VAL A 6 -22.71 7.19 -2.79
C VAL A 6 -21.76 7.40 -1.60
N ALA A 7 -20.52 7.85 -1.86
CA ALA A 7 -19.56 8.19 -0.81
C ALA A 7 -20.03 9.35 0.06
N PHE A 8 -20.65 10.38 -0.53
CA PHE A 8 -21.27 11.49 0.20
C PHE A 8 -22.38 11.01 1.13
N LEU A 9 -23.31 10.17 0.61
CA LEU A 9 -24.40 9.62 1.42
C LEU A 9 -23.88 8.79 2.60
N ARG A 10 -22.85 7.96 2.41
CA ARG A 10 -22.26 7.16 3.49
C ARG A 10 -21.64 7.99 4.64
N ARG A 11 -21.29 9.25 4.39
CA ARG A 11 -20.75 10.18 5.40
C ARG A 11 -21.84 10.89 6.21
N GLN A 12 -23.11 10.81 5.78
CA GLN A 12 -24.20 11.48 6.47
C GLN A 12 -24.60 10.73 7.74
N PRO A 13 -25.03 11.43 8.78
CA PRO A 13 -25.56 10.81 10.00
C PRO A 13 -26.87 10.04 9.69
N ARG A 14 -27.06 8.91 10.38
CA ARG A 14 -28.16 7.97 10.13
C ARG A 14 -29.54 8.63 10.17
N TRP A 15 -29.77 9.60 11.06
CA TRP A 15 -31.05 10.28 11.17
C TRP A 15 -31.39 11.10 9.90
N ILE A 16 -30.39 11.71 9.24
CA ILE A 16 -30.60 12.42 7.96
C ILE A 16 -31.03 11.43 6.88
N LEU A 17 -30.40 10.30 6.79
CA LEU A 17 -30.74 9.27 5.80
C LEU A 17 -32.14 8.69 6.04
N ILE A 18 -32.53 8.50 7.31
CA ILE A 18 -33.89 8.09 7.67
C ILE A 18 -34.88 9.19 7.24
N ALA A 19 -34.62 10.45 7.56
CA ALA A 19 -35.48 11.55 7.17
C ALA A 19 -35.67 11.64 5.64
N ILE A 20 -34.59 11.52 4.87
CA ILE A 20 -34.63 11.49 3.40
C ILE A 20 -35.52 10.33 2.91
N GLY A 21 -35.32 9.12 3.42
CA GLY A 21 -36.10 7.96 3.02
C GLY A 21 -37.57 8.09 3.34
N LEU A 22 -37.92 8.60 4.54
CA LEU A 22 -39.31 8.82 4.94
C LEU A 22 -39.98 9.96 4.17
N LEU A 23 -39.25 11.05 3.89
CA LEU A 23 -39.73 12.12 3.03
C LEU A 23 -40.00 11.62 1.60
N TRP A 24 -39.18 10.72 1.10
CA TRP A 24 -39.39 10.09 -0.21
C TRP A 24 -40.65 9.21 -0.21
N VAL A 25 -40.88 8.41 0.84
CA VAL A 25 -42.13 7.65 1.01
C VAL A 25 -43.32 8.60 1.06
N ALA A 26 -43.26 9.70 1.84
CA ALA A 26 -44.34 10.68 1.94
C ALA A 26 -44.65 11.38 0.61
N ALA A 27 -43.61 11.71 -0.17
CA ALA A 27 -43.78 12.31 -1.49
C ALA A 27 -44.48 11.33 -2.49
N LEU A 28 -44.09 10.05 -2.47
CA LEU A 28 -44.71 9.04 -3.27
C LEU A 28 -46.19 8.81 -2.85
N ALA A 29 -46.44 8.83 -1.56
CA ALA A 29 -47.78 8.71 -0.98
C ALA A 29 -48.69 9.88 -1.41
N ALA A 30 -48.16 11.12 -1.40
CA ALA A 30 -48.91 12.26 -1.89
C ALA A 30 -49.20 12.19 -3.39
N LEU A 31 -48.26 11.62 -4.17
CA LEU A 31 -48.46 11.42 -5.61
C LEU A 31 -49.47 10.32 -5.90
N ASP A 32 -49.43 9.21 -5.14
CA ASP A 32 -50.38 8.09 -5.23
C ASP A 32 -51.82 8.54 -4.95
N TYR A 33 -52.00 9.43 -3.93
CA TYR A 33 -53.29 10.01 -3.56
C TYR A 33 -53.93 10.87 -4.67
N VAL A 34 -53.11 11.56 -5.47
CA VAL A 34 -53.56 12.47 -6.55
C VAL A 34 -53.74 11.73 -7.88
N ALA A 35 -53.12 10.56 -8.02
CA ALA A 35 -53.14 9.81 -9.27
C ALA A 35 -54.49 9.11 -9.56
N PRO A 36 -54.80 8.87 -10.84
CA PRO A 36 -56.01 8.08 -11.21
C PRO A 36 -55.93 6.67 -10.62
N LEU A 37 -57.08 6.14 -10.17
CA LEU A 37 -57.25 4.83 -9.51
C LEU A 37 -56.70 3.61 -10.29
N GLU A 38 -56.34 3.77 -11.55
CA GLU A 38 -55.86 2.70 -12.42
C GLU A 38 -54.33 2.49 -12.37
N LEU A 39 -53.55 3.42 -11.73
CA LEU A 39 -52.10 3.33 -11.66
C LEU A 39 -51.66 2.80 -10.29
N SER A 40 -50.98 1.65 -10.26
CA SER A 40 -50.39 1.10 -9.05
C SER A 40 -48.97 1.62 -8.84
N PHE A 41 -48.76 2.38 -7.78
CA PHE A 41 -47.44 2.93 -7.41
C PHE A 41 -46.58 1.98 -6.54
N LEU A 42 -47.06 0.75 -6.27
CA LEU A 42 -46.37 -0.24 -5.43
C LEU A 42 -44.85 -0.38 -5.77
N THR A 43 -44.55 -0.45 -7.06
CA THR A 43 -43.16 -0.64 -7.54
C THR A 43 -42.25 0.54 -7.15
N PHE A 44 -42.80 1.74 -7.07
CA PHE A 44 -42.01 2.93 -6.73
C PHE A 44 -41.65 3.01 -5.24
N TYR A 45 -42.47 2.42 -4.35
CA TYR A 45 -42.21 2.34 -2.91
C TYR A 45 -41.01 1.43 -2.57
N VAL A 46 -40.63 0.52 -3.48
CA VAL A 46 -39.43 -0.30 -3.33
C VAL A 46 -38.15 0.56 -3.26
N ALA A 47 -38.08 1.67 -4.00
CA ALA A 47 -36.86 2.49 -4.06
C ALA A 47 -36.50 3.17 -2.71
N PRO A 48 -37.38 3.89 -2.01
CA PRO A 48 -37.07 4.45 -0.70
C PRO A 48 -36.86 3.38 0.37
N VAL A 49 -37.55 2.24 0.32
CA VAL A 49 -37.32 1.11 1.22
C VAL A 49 -35.94 0.50 0.98
N LEU A 50 -35.54 0.29 -0.28
CA LEU A 50 -34.20 -0.15 -0.64
C LEU A 50 -33.12 0.83 -0.14
N PHE A 51 -33.35 2.13 -0.33
CA PHE A 51 -32.45 3.17 0.17
C PHE A 51 -32.23 3.06 1.68
N LEU A 52 -33.32 2.93 2.47
CA LEU A 52 -33.26 2.76 3.91
C LEU A 52 -32.51 1.49 4.33
N VAL A 53 -32.78 0.35 3.69
CA VAL A 53 -32.07 -0.90 3.98
C VAL A 53 -30.58 -0.78 3.67
N TRP A 54 -30.24 -0.20 2.53
CA TRP A 54 -28.86 -0.17 2.04
C TRP A 54 -27.96 0.79 2.83
N PHE A 55 -28.46 2.02 3.10
CA PHE A 55 -27.65 3.06 3.73
C PHE A 55 -27.76 3.09 5.27
N VAL A 56 -28.90 2.69 5.81
CA VAL A 56 -29.14 2.75 7.27
C VAL A 56 -29.14 1.37 7.91
N GLY A 57 -29.89 0.44 7.33
CA GLY A 57 -29.97 -0.94 7.78
C GLY A 57 -31.38 -1.53 7.78
N PRO A 58 -31.54 -2.85 8.11
CA PRO A 58 -32.82 -3.56 8.01
C PRO A 58 -33.92 -2.93 8.86
N ALA A 59 -33.63 -2.50 10.08
CA ALA A 59 -34.61 -1.87 10.96
C ALA A 59 -35.23 -0.60 10.34
N ALA A 60 -34.43 0.23 9.67
CA ALA A 60 -34.93 1.40 8.96
C ALA A 60 -35.76 1.02 7.72
N GLY A 61 -35.37 -0.06 7.02
CA GLY A 61 -36.14 -0.62 5.93
C GLY A 61 -37.53 -1.13 6.37
N PHE A 62 -37.60 -1.86 7.48
CA PHE A 62 -38.88 -2.28 8.07
C PHE A 62 -39.72 -1.10 8.54
N LEU A 63 -39.11 -0.06 9.12
CA LEU A 63 -39.81 1.17 9.45
C LEU A 63 -40.40 1.84 8.22
N GLY A 64 -39.62 1.96 7.12
CA GLY A 64 -40.12 2.47 5.85
C GLY A 64 -41.27 1.65 5.27
N ALA A 65 -41.15 0.34 5.31
CA ALA A 65 -42.25 -0.57 4.88
C ALA A 65 -43.50 -0.42 5.74
N ALA A 66 -43.36 -0.27 7.06
CA ALA A 66 -44.48 -0.04 7.97
C ALA A 66 -45.17 1.31 7.70
N VAL A 67 -44.39 2.37 7.42
CA VAL A 67 -44.95 3.67 7.03
C VAL A 67 -45.70 3.59 5.69
N CYS A 68 -45.21 2.85 4.70
CA CYS A 68 -45.92 2.59 3.45
C CYS A 68 -47.23 1.85 3.72
N ALA A 69 -47.21 0.81 4.56
CA ALA A 69 -48.44 0.05 4.92
C ALA A 69 -49.46 0.93 5.64
N ALA A 70 -49.02 1.77 6.61
CA ALA A 70 -49.93 2.70 7.31
C ALA A 70 -50.59 3.72 6.36
N PHE A 71 -49.81 4.17 5.36
CA PHE A 71 -50.33 5.09 4.36
C PHE A 71 -51.38 4.45 3.47
N TRP A 72 -51.18 3.20 3.03
CA TRP A 72 -52.20 2.46 2.25
C TRP A 72 -53.47 2.20 3.05
N VAL A 73 -53.35 1.89 4.38
CA VAL A 73 -54.52 1.79 5.25
C VAL A 73 -55.31 3.12 5.31
N TRP A 74 -54.60 4.26 5.44
CA TRP A 74 -55.23 5.58 5.46
C TRP A 74 -55.98 5.87 4.13
N GLU A 75 -55.31 5.63 3.00
CA GLU A 75 -55.90 5.84 1.67
C GLU A 75 -57.16 5.00 1.50
N ASP A 76 -57.12 3.72 1.91
CA ASP A 76 -58.29 2.81 1.85
C ASP A 76 -59.41 3.27 2.77
N VAL A 77 -59.13 3.76 3.97
CA VAL A 77 -60.16 4.32 4.88
C VAL A 77 -60.80 5.58 4.29
N LEU A 78 -60.02 6.50 3.72
CA LEU A 78 -60.59 7.69 3.08
C LEU A 78 -61.45 7.37 1.86
N SER A 79 -61.01 6.42 1.03
CA SER A 79 -61.78 6.00 -0.16
C SER A 79 -63.02 5.17 0.17
N ALA A 80 -63.03 4.46 1.30
CA ALA A 80 -64.21 3.71 1.78
C ALA A 80 -65.39 4.63 2.16
N HIS A 81 -65.11 5.85 2.62
CA HIS A 81 -66.14 6.86 2.91
C HIS A 81 -66.85 7.36 1.61
N ALA A 82 -66.22 7.24 0.45
CA ALA A 82 -66.79 7.66 -0.83
C ALA A 82 -67.59 6.58 -1.53
N HIS A 83 -67.35 5.26 -1.28
CA HIS A 83 -68.02 4.13 -1.96
C HIS A 83 -68.19 2.89 -1.05
N PRO A 84 -69.22 2.80 -0.20
CA PRO A 84 -69.29 1.84 0.91
C PRO A 84 -69.54 0.36 0.55
N MET A 85 -70.04 0.05 -0.62
CA MET A 85 -70.62 -1.29 -0.87
C MET A 85 -69.75 -2.37 -1.52
N LEU A 86 -68.49 -2.09 -1.94
CA LEU A 86 -67.72 -3.07 -2.74
C LEU A 86 -66.32 -3.42 -2.22
N LYS A 87 -65.84 -2.91 -1.09
CA LYS A 87 -64.40 -2.87 -0.86
C LYS A 87 -63.84 -3.64 0.32
N LEU A 88 -64.56 -3.98 1.37
CA LEU A 88 -63.94 -4.42 2.62
C LEU A 88 -63.08 -5.71 2.54
N GLN A 89 -63.47 -6.72 1.79
CA GLN A 89 -62.74 -8.01 1.75
C GLN A 89 -61.52 -8.01 0.79
N VAL A 90 -61.59 -7.26 -0.31
CA VAL A 90 -60.49 -7.19 -1.31
C VAL A 90 -59.37 -6.28 -0.84
N THR A 91 -59.68 -5.25 -0.07
CA THR A 91 -58.74 -4.26 0.47
C THR A 91 -57.81 -4.87 1.49
N ASP A 92 -58.31 -5.62 2.48
CA ASP A 92 -57.50 -6.26 3.51
C ASP A 92 -56.52 -7.28 2.92
N TRP A 93 -56.94 -8.05 1.92
CA TRP A 93 -56.10 -9.00 1.23
C TRP A 93 -54.96 -8.33 0.44
N ASN A 94 -55.24 -7.26 -0.28
CA ASN A 94 -54.24 -6.49 -1.03
C ASN A 94 -53.20 -5.83 -0.11
N LEU A 95 -53.64 -5.26 1.01
CA LEU A 95 -52.78 -4.69 2.01
C LEU A 95 -51.81 -5.73 2.59
N ALA A 96 -52.33 -6.92 2.95
CA ALA A 96 -51.53 -8.02 3.47
C ALA A 96 -50.46 -8.47 2.47
N ILE A 97 -50.80 -8.61 1.19
CA ILE A 97 -49.87 -8.98 0.12
C ILE A 97 -48.76 -7.89 -0.05
N ARG A 98 -49.14 -6.61 -0.11
CA ARG A 98 -48.21 -5.48 -0.25
C ARG A 98 -47.25 -5.41 0.93
N ALA A 99 -47.75 -5.50 2.15
CA ALA A 99 -46.92 -5.49 3.37
C ALA A 99 -45.97 -6.69 3.42
N MET A 100 -46.48 -7.90 3.09
CA MET A 100 -45.66 -9.11 2.99
C MET A 100 -44.57 -8.99 1.92
N PHE A 101 -44.88 -8.44 0.75
CA PHE A 101 -43.92 -8.21 -0.33
C PHE A 101 -42.81 -7.28 0.11
N LEU A 102 -43.14 -6.13 0.73
CA LEU A 102 -42.13 -5.20 1.22
C LEU A 102 -41.28 -5.79 2.36
N ALA A 103 -41.89 -6.53 3.27
CA ALA A 103 -41.17 -7.21 4.36
C ALA A 103 -40.21 -8.28 3.81
N LEU A 104 -40.67 -9.10 2.87
CA LEU A 104 -39.84 -10.08 2.18
C LEU A 104 -38.69 -9.39 1.41
N PHE A 105 -39.01 -8.30 0.71
CA PHE A 105 -38.03 -7.51 -0.02
C PHE A 105 -36.95 -6.96 0.92
N VAL A 106 -37.34 -6.35 2.07
CA VAL A 106 -36.42 -5.88 3.09
C VAL A 106 -35.54 -7.02 3.58
N TRP A 107 -36.11 -8.18 3.88
CA TRP A 107 -35.39 -9.34 4.36
C TRP A 107 -34.36 -9.85 3.33
N VAL A 108 -34.79 -10.03 2.06
CA VAL A 108 -33.90 -10.51 0.97
C VAL A 108 -32.72 -9.55 0.75
N VAL A 109 -33.01 -8.23 0.67
CA VAL A 109 -31.96 -7.24 0.46
C VAL A 109 -30.99 -7.17 1.65
N ALA A 110 -31.51 -7.26 2.88
CA ALA A 110 -30.70 -7.30 4.08
C ALA A 110 -29.78 -8.53 4.12
N GLU A 111 -30.29 -9.70 3.74
CA GLU A 111 -29.50 -10.93 3.71
C GLU A 111 -28.45 -10.92 2.59
N LEU A 112 -28.82 -10.43 1.41
CA LEU A 112 -27.87 -10.23 0.32
C LEU A 112 -26.73 -9.28 0.72
N LYS A 113 -27.06 -8.17 1.38
CA LYS A 113 -26.05 -7.23 1.88
C LYS A 113 -25.12 -7.89 2.88
N ARG A 114 -25.64 -8.67 3.84
CA ARG A 114 -24.84 -9.41 4.82
C ARG A 114 -23.94 -10.44 4.14
N ALA A 115 -24.45 -11.15 3.14
CA ALA A 115 -23.66 -12.13 2.39
C ALA A 115 -22.48 -11.47 1.66
N LEU A 116 -22.70 -10.34 0.99
CA LEU A 116 -21.66 -9.57 0.32
C LEU A 116 -20.62 -8.99 1.31
N GLU A 117 -21.05 -8.54 2.48
CA GLU A 117 -20.14 -8.04 3.51
C GLU A 117 -19.28 -9.18 4.09
N ARG A 118 -19.84 -10.36 4.33
CA ARG A 118 -19.10 -11.55 4.77
C ARG A 118 -18.08 -12.00 3.73
N GLU A 119 -18.48 -12.05 2.46
CA GLU A 119 -17.57 -12.42 1.37
C GLU A 119 -16.37 -11.47 1.28
N ARG A 120 -16.63 -10.16 1.35
CA ARG A 120 -15.56 -9.14 1.37
C ARG A 120 -14.62 -9.30 2.57
N HIS A 121 -15.18 -9.55 3.75
CA HIS A 121 -14.37 -9.74 4.97
C HIS A 121 -13.47 -10.98 4.84
N LEU A 122 -14.02 -12.11 4.41
CA LEU A 122 -13.26 -13.33 4.18
C LEU A 122 -12.18 -13.17 3.10
N ALA A 123 -12.46 -12.42 2.03
CA ALA A 123 -11.48 -12.13 0.99
C ALA A 123 -10.34 -11.27 1.52
N GLN A 124 -10.65 -10.28 2.37
CA GLN A 124 -9.65 -9.43 3.01
C GLN A 124 -8.78 -10.22 4.00
N GLU A 125 -9.38 -11.04 4.86
CA GLU A 125 -8.65 -11.91 5.81
C GLU A 125 -7.70 -12.88 5.09
N ARG A 126 -8.13 -13.44 3.95
CA ARG A 126 -7.25 -14.30 3.13
C ARG A 126 -6.07 -13.52 2.57
N LEU A 127 -6.31 -12.33 2.04
CA LEU A 127 -5.24 -11.48 1.49
C LEU A 127 -4.23 -11.09 2.58
N GLU A 128 -4.69 -10.71 3.77
CA GLU A 128 -3.84 -10.38 4.91
C GLU A 128 -2.99 -11.59 5.34
N HIS A 129 -3.59 -12.79 5.36
CA HIS A 129 -2.87 -14.03 5.67
C HIS A 129 -1.81 -14.37 4.61
N ASP A 130 -2.12 -14.24 3.32
CA ASP A 130 -1.18 -14.49 2.23
C ASP A 130 0.01 -13.51 2.28
N VAL A 131 -0.25 -12.23 2.60
CA VAL A 131 0.81 -11.23 2.80
C VAL A 131 1.68 -11.58 4.00
N GLN A 132 1.10 -12.05 5.11
CA GLN A 132 1.84 -12.46 6.30
C GLN A 132 2.78 -13.65 6.00
N ILE A 133 2.31 -14.65 5.24
CA ILE A 133 3.16 -15.76 4.80
C ILE A 133 4.34 -15.25 3.95
N ALA A 134 4.05 -14.31 3.02
CA ALA A 134 5.09 -13.73 2.17
C ALA A 134 6.12 -12.94 3.00
N GLU A 135 5.71 -12.20 4.03
CA GLU A 135 6.58 -11.50 4.98
C GLU A 135 7.51 -12.46 5.72
N GLU A 136 6.98 -13.57 6.23
CA GLU A 136 7.78 -14.60 6.91
C GLU A 136 8.86 -15.19 5.99
N VAL A 137 8.51 -15.45 4.72
CA VAL A 137 9.47 -15.95 3.73
C VAL A 137 10.50 -14.88 3.40
N GLN A 138 10.07 -13.64 3.14
CA GLN A 138 10.94 -12.55 2.77
C GLN A 138 11.94 -12.17 3.88
N THR A 139 11.51 -12.17 5.15
CA THR A 139 12.39 -11.93 6.30
C THR A 139 13.60 -12.89 6.33
N ARG A 140 13.46 -14.09 5.79
CA ARG A 140 14.57 -15.07 5.69
C ARG A 140 15.53 -14.78 4.55
N LEU A 141 15.16 -13.91 3.61
CA LEU A 141 16.01 -13.52 2.50
C LEU A 141 17.03 -12.45 2.92
N PHE A 142 16.71 -11.63 3.90
CA PHE A 142 17.61 -10.61 4.43
C PHE A 142 18.72 -11.21 5.31
N PRO A 143 19.89 -10.53 5.42
CA PRO A 143 20.95 -10.94 6.32
C PRO A 143 20.45 -11.04 7.77
N ARG A 144 20.70 -12.18 8.42
CA ARG A 144 20.30 -12.41 9.82
C ARG A 144 21.23 -11.77 10.85
N ARG A 145 22.43 -11.42 10.44
CA ARG A 145 23.48 -10.83 11.27
C ARG A 145 24.32 -9.89 10.42
N ASP A 146 24.85 -8.89 11.05
CA ASP A 146 25.87 -8.05 10.43
C ASP A 146 27.09 -8.86 10.04
N PRO A 147 27.72 -8.57 8.90
CA PRO A 147 28.89 -9.28 8.44
C PRO A 147 30.13 -8.92 9.27
N GLU A 148 30.95 -9.90 9.57
CA GLU A 148 32.29 -9.68 10.14
C GLU A 148 33.29 -9.37 9.03
N ILE A 149 33.52 -8.08 8.74
CA ILE A 149 34.44 -7.63 7.70
C ILE A 149 35.63 -6.96 8.37
N ARG A 150 36.82 -7.42 8.04
CA ARG A 150 38.05 -6.81 8.59
C ARG A 150 38.21 -5.40 8.09
N GLY A 151 38.30 -4.44 9.02
CA GLY A 151 38.46 -3.03 8.70
C GLY A 151 37.22 -2.28 8.33
N LEU A 152 36.01 -2.94 8.39
CA LEU A 152 34.72 -2.32 8.12
C LEU A 152 33.72 -2.72 9.19
N ASP A 153 33.02 -1.75 9.77
CA ASP A 153 31.87 -1.92 10.66
C ASP A 153 30.63 -1.70 9.82
N CYS A 154 29.83 -2.72 9.60
CA CYS A 154 28.66 -2.68 8.72
C CYS A 154 27.39 -3.02 9.48
N HIS A 155 26.32 -2.31 9.15
CA HIS A 155 24.97 -2.63 9.60
C HIS A 155 23.98 -2.33 8.48
N GLY A 156 22.96 -3.17 8.33
CA GLY A 156 21.89 -2.98 7.37
C GLY A 156 20.53 -3.25 7.99
N LEU A 157 19.52 -2.51 7.56
CA LEU A 157 18.12 -2.75 7.91
C LEU A 157 17.20 -2.45 6.73
N CYS A 158 16.08 -3.16 6.71
CA CYS A 158 14.94 -2.87 5.84
C CYS A 158 13.68 -2.90 6.69
N ARG A 159 12.83 -1.89 6.52
CA ARG A 159 11.52 -1.76 7.18
C ARG A 159 10.44 -1.61 6.13
N PRO A 160 9.68 -2.67 5.87
CA PRO A 160 8.57 -2.62 4.93
C PRO A 160 7.48 -1.62 5.35
N ALA A 161 6.89 -0.92 4.39
CA ALA A 161 5.71 -0.09 4.61
C ALA A 161 4.41 -0.92 4.64
N HIS A 162 4.35 -2.03 3.90
CA HIS A 162 3.12 -2.78 3.65
C HIS A 162 3.28 -4.31 3.85
N GLY A 163 3.95 -4.72 4.91
CA GLY A 163 4.16 -6.14 5.25
C GLY A 163 5.29 -6.79 4.48
N VAL A 164 5.36 -6.61 3.16
CA VAL A 164 6.48 -7.06 2.30
C VAL A 164 7.13 -5.87 1.60
N ALA A 165 8.46 -5.94 1.40
CA ALA A 165 9.27 -4.88 0.81
C ALA A 165 9.57 -5.12 -0.67
N GLY A 166 9.56 -4.05 -1.48
CA GLY A 166 10.24 -3.98 -2.77
C GLY A 166 11.75 -3.79 -2.63
N ASP A 167 12.15 -3.22 -1.50
CA ASP A 167 13.53 -2.96 -1.14
C ASP A 167 14.32 -4.22 -0.81
N TYR A 168 15.62 -4.13 -1.09
CA TYR A 168 16.56 -5.21 -0.85
C TYR A 168 17.91 -4.67 -0.35
N TYR A 169 18.53 -5.36 0.60
CA TYR A 169 19.94 -5.22 0.89
C TYR A 169 20.58 -6.57 1.20
N ASP A 170 21.89 -6.69 0.94
CA ASP A 170 22.63 -7.91 1.25
C ASP A 170 24.13 -7.62 1.47
N PHE A 171 24.75 -8.53 2.23
CA PHE A 171 26.19 -8.63 2.38
C PHE A 171 26.65 -10.01 1.91
N LEU A 172 27.43 -10.05 0.87
CA LEU A 172 27.83 -11.29 0.21
C LEU A 172 29.33 -11.53 0.37
N PRO A 173 29.74 -12.57 1.12
CA PRO A 173 31.15 -12.99 1.10
C PRO A 173 31.49 -13.49 -0.31
N LEU A 174 32.55 -12.92 -0.88
CA LEU A 174 33.04 -13.27 -2.22
C LEU A 174 34.25 -14.20 -2.09
N GLU A 175 35.44 -13.65 -2.31
CA GLU A 175 36.71 -14.30 -2.10
C GLU A 175 37.29 -13.88 -0.72
N PRO A 176 38.26 -14.58 -0.17
CA PRO A 176 38.91 -14.15 1.08
C PRO A 176 39.35 -12.69 1.03
N GLY A 177 38.91 -11.90 1.99
CA GLY A 177 39.15 -10.47 2.06
C GLY A 177 38.31 -9.58 1.14
N ARG A 178 37.28 -10.13 0.50
CA ARG A 178 36.36 -9.37 -0.37
C ARG A 178 34.91 -9.60 0.02
N THR A 179 34.18 -8.52 0.17
CA THR A 179 32.75 -8.54 0.51
C THR A 179 31.95 -7.67 -0.45
N GLY A 180 30.87 -8.26 -0.98
CA GLY A 180 29.88 -7.53 -1.75
C GLY A 180 28.84 -6.86 -0.86
N ILE A 181 28.44 -5.64 -1.18
CA ILE A 181 27.38 -4.86 -0.54
C ILE A 181 26.36 -4.52 -1.62
N ALA A 182 25.13 -4.94 -1.44
CA ALA A 182 24.03 -4.66 -2.35
C ALA A 182 22.92 -3.88 -1.66
N VAL A 183 22.35 -2.90 -2.35
CA VAL A 183 21.09 -2.24 -2.01
C VAL A 183 20.30 -2.04 -3.30
N GLY A 184 19.02 -2.32 -3.28
CA GLY A 184 18.15 -2.11 -4.43
C GLY A 184 16.73 -1.78 -4.01
N ASP A 185 16.01 -1.14 -4.90
CA ASP A 185 14.61 -0.83 -4.77
C ASP A 185 13.90 -1.16 -6.08
N VAL A 186 12.84 -1.97 -5.97
CA VAL A 186 12.03 -2.43 -7.11
C VAL A 186 10.83 -1.53 -7.31
N ALA A 187 10.70 -0.97 -8.50
CA ALA A 187 9.58 -0.12 -8.86
C ALA A 187 8.22 -0.79 -8.65
N GLY A 188 7.38 -0.17 -7.82
CA GLY A 188 6.07 -0.66 -7.42
C GLY A 188 6.02 -1.06 -5.94
N LYS A 189 4.85 -1.49 -5.46
CA LYS A 189 4.64 -1.79 -4.03
C LYS A 189 3.95 -3.14 -3.84
N GLY A 190 4.10 -3.69 -2.63
CA GLY A 190 3.44 -4.91 -2.21
C GLY A 190 3.98 -6.19 -2.86
N LEU A 191 3.16 -7.24 -2.91
CA LEU A 191 3.58 -8.58 -3.31
C LEU A 191 4.27 -8.67 -4.69
N PRO A 192 3.86 -7.95 -5.75
CA PRO A 192 4.57 -8.00 -7.03
C PRO A 192 6.00 -7.46 -6.95
N ALA A 193 6.24 -6.38 -6.21
CA ALA A 193 7.58 -5.83 -6.00
C ALA A 193 8.44 -6.78 -5.17
N ALA A 194 7.88 -7.36 -4.10
CA ALA A 194 8.55 -8.33 -3.25
C ALA A 194 9.00 -9.61 -4.00
N LEU A 195 8.18 -10.11 -4.93
CA LEU A 195 8.53 -11.26 -5.77
C LEU A 195 9.67 -10.92 -6.73
N LEU A 196 9.66 -9.73 -7.32
CA LEU A 196 10.72 -9.28 -8.21
C LEU A 196 12.03 -9.04 -7.45
N MET A 197 11.94 -8.49 -6.23
CA MET A 197 13.08 -8.36 -5.31
C MET A 197 13.71 -9.72 -4.99
N ALA A 198 12.88 -10.73 -4.65
CA ALA A 198 13.37 -12.09 -4.38
C ALA A 198 14.05 -12.72 -5.62
N SER A 199 13.54 -12.44 -6.83
CA SER A 199 14.16 -12.84 -8.09
C SER A 199 15.51 -12.14 -8.31
N LEU A 200 15.60 -10.84 -8.05
CA LEU A 200 16.82 -10.05 -8.12
C LEU A 200 17.89 -10.61 -7.17
N GLN A 201 17.51 -10.89 -5.91
CA GLN A 201 18.40 -11.50 -4.93
C GLN A 201 18.92 -12.86 -5.38
N GLY A 202 18.03 -13.74 -5.85
CA GLY A 202 18.42 -15.07 -6.33
C GLY A 202 19.39 -14.98 -7.51
N SER A 203 19.12 -14.08 -8.45
CA SER A 203 19.98 -13.78 -9.59
C SER A 203 21.35 -13.25 -9.16
N LEU A 204 21.39 -12.27 -8.25
CA LEU A 204 22.63 -11.71 -7.71
C LEU A 204 23.49 -12.79 -7.07
N ARG A 205 22.93 -13.58 -6.16
CA ARG A 205 23.65 -14.65 -5.46
C ARG A 205 24.19 -15.72 -6.40
N SER A 206 23.48 -16.02 -7.47
CA SER A 206 23.93 -16.97 -8.50
C SER A 206 25.05 -16.38 -9.36
N LEU A 207 24.90 -15.16 -9.83
CA LEU A 207 25.84 -14.51 -10.73
C LEU A 207 27.16 -14.14 -10.04
N VAL A 208 27.11 -13.73 -8.78
CA VAL A 208 28.31 -13.38 -7.99
C VAL A 208 29.32 -14.54 -7.92
N THR A 209 28.85 -15.78 -7.88
CA THR A 209 29.71 -16.97 -7.86
C THR A 209 30.32 -17.29 -9.24
N LEU A 210 29.69 -16.81 -10.31
CA LEU A 210 30.07 -17.10 -11.70
C LEU A 210 30.86 -15.95 -12.35
N SER A 211 30.58 -14.70 -11.96
CA SER A 211 31.14 -13.51 -12.60
C SER A 211 32.52 -13.17 -12.00
N LYS A 212 33.55 -13.27 -12.86
CA LYS A 212 34.94 -12.86 -12.53
C LYS A 212 35.28 -11.43 -13.03
N ASN A 213 34.36 -10.73 -13.69
CA ASN A 213 34.66 -9.53 -14.48
C ASN A 213 34.35 -8.20 -13.77
N GLY A 214 34.08 -8.24 -12.46
CA GLY A 214 33.86 -7.03 -11.64
C GLY A 214 32.41 -6.52 -11.64
N PRO A 215 32.15 -5.44 -10.83
CA PRO A 215 30.80 -4.93 -10.58
C PRO A 215 30.01 -4.51 -11.82
N ALA A 216 30.65 -3.90 -12.80
CA ALA A 216 29.95 -3.43 -14.01
C ALA A 216 29.41 -4.57 -14.87
N SER A 217 30.17 -5.67 -15.00
CA SER A 217 29.72 -6.87 -15.73
C SER A 217 28.55 -7.54 -15.00
N LEU A 218 28.64 -7.67 -13.69
CA LEU A 218 27.56 -8.24 -12.88
C LEU A 218 26.26 -7.44 -13.05
N ALA A 219 26.33 -6.11 -13.01
CA ALA A 219 25.16 -5.25 -13.22
C ALA A 219 24.55 -5.43 -14.64
N ALA A 220 25.39 -5.60 -15.66
CA ALA A 220 24.90 -5.84 -17.03
C ALA A 220 24.21 -7.21 -17.17
N ASP A 221 24.72 -8.23 -16.51
CA ASP A 221 24.12 -9.57 -16.48
C ASP A 221 22.78 -9.56 -15.72
N LEU A 222 22.73 -8.91 -14.54
CA LEU A 222 21.51 -8.70 -13.77
C LEU A 222 20.45 -7.92 -14.56
N ASN A 223 20.87 -6.85 -15.25
CA ASN A 223 19.98 -6.06 -16.11
C ASN A 223 19.34 -6.95 -17.20
N THR A 224 20.14 -7.80 -17.83
CA THR A 224 19.65 -8.68 -18.90
C THR A 224 18.63 -9.69 -18.35
N GLN A 225 18.92 -10.28 -17.19
CA GLN A 225 17.99 -11.21 -16.55
C GLN A 225 16.70 -10.52 -16.12
N LEU A 226 16.81 -9.39 -15.42
CA LEU A 226 15.63 -8.66 -14.92
C LEU A 226 14.74 -8.19 -16.08
N HIS A 227 15.36 -7.66 -17.15
CA HIS A 227 14.63 -7.21 -18.34
C HIS A 227 13.88 -8.37 -19.03
N SER A 228 14.42 -9.59 -18.99
CA SER A 228 13.75 -10.76 -19.56
C SER A 228 12.57 -11.28 -18.73
N LEU A 229 12.53 -10.96 -17.44
CA LEU A 229 11.50 -11.39 -16.50
C LEU A 229 10.38 -10.39 -16.32
N THR A 230 10.57 -9.13 -16.80
CA THR A 230 9.66 -8.04 -16.52
C THR A 230 9.05 -7.47 -17.80
N GLU A 231 7.82 -6.94 -17.67
CA GLU A 231 7.25 -6.07 -18.68
C GLU A 231 7.94 -4.68 -18.64
N SER A 232 7.84 -3.92 -19.70
CA SER A 232 8.57 -2.65 -19.95
C SER A 232 8.40 -1.54 -18.87
N ASN A 233 7.52 -1.72 -17.90
CA ASN A 233 7.25 -0.75 -16.83
C ASN A 233 7.76 -1.18 -15.44
N ARG A 234 8.50 -2.28 -15.35
CA ARG A 234 9.08 -2.77 -14.08
C ARG A 234 10.59 -2.82 -14.16
N PHE A 235 11.23 -2.11 -13.27
CA PHE A 235 12.68 -1.98 -13.16
C PHE A 235 13.08 -1.96 -11.68
N ALA A 236 14.36 -2.05 -11.41
CA ALA A 236 14.90 -1.88 -10.06
C ALA A 236 16.06 -0.89 -10.08
N THR A 237 16.06 0.05 -9.15
CA THR A 237 17.29 0.81 -8.84
C THR A 237 18.22 -0.11 -8.06
N PHE A 238 19.52 -0.02 -8.31
CA PHE A 238 20.45 -0.95 -7.70
C PHE A 238 21.84 -0.36 -7.50
N PHE A 239 22.34 -0.47 -6.29
CA PHE A 239 23.72 -0.17 -5.95
C PHE A 239 24.44 -1.46 -5.58
N TRP A 240 25.55 -1.72 -6.23
CA TRP A 240 26.41 -2.86 -5.95
C TRP A 240 27.84 -2.42 -5.77
N ALA A 241 28.45 -2.81 -4.66
CA ALA A 241 29.83 -2.50 -4.36
C ALA A 241 30.59 -3.74 -3.86
N VAL A 242 31.86 -3.82 -4.21
CA VAL A 242 32.80 -4.82 -3.69
C VAL A 242 33.84 -4.09 -2.86
N PHE A 243 33.87 -4.36 -1.57
CA PHE A 243 34.89 -3.93 -0.67
C PHE A 243 36.03 -4.94 -0.68
N ASP A 244 37.28 -4.46 -0.86
CA ASP A 244 38.50 -5.21 -0.76
C ASP A 244 39.26 -4.76 0.49
N GLU A 245 39.51 -5.67 1.41
CA GLU A 245 40.18 -5.40 2.69
C GLU A 245 41.61 -4.85 2.49
N GLN A 246 42.25 -5.24 1.40
CA GLN A 246 43.58 -4.77 0.99
C GLN A 246 43.56 -4.47 -0.52
N PRO A 247 43.56 -3.18 -0.95
CA PRO A 247 44.03 -1.96 -0.27
C PRO A 247 42.98 -1.09 0.42
N ARG A 248 41.85 -1.64 0.94
CA ARG A 248 40.71 -0.91 1.49
C ARG A 248 39.98 -0.10 0.42
N SER A 249 39.76 -0.71 -0.71
CA SER A 249 39.06 -0.08 -1.83
C SER A 249 37.64 -0.58 -1.93
N LEU A 250 36.76 0.33 -2.31
CA LEU A 250 35.38 0.04 -2.67
C LEU A 250 35.22 0.24 -4.17
N THR A 251 35.03 -0.84 -4.93
CA THR A 251 34.71 -0.76 -6.36
C THR A 251 33.20 -0.94 -6.52
N TRP A 252 32.54 0.02 -7.15
CA TRP A 252 31.08 0.10 -7.15
C TRP A 252 30.49 0.42 -8.51
N VAL A 253 29.21 0.07 -8.67
CA VAL A 253 28.30 0.46 -9.75
C VAL A 253 26.99 0.97 -9.15
N ASN A 254 26.47 2.04 -9.71
CA ASN A 254 25.16 2.59 -9.34
C ASN A 254 24.24 2.56 -10.56
N ALA A 255 23.29 1.63 -10.57
CA ALA A 255 22.30 1.45 -11.61
C ALA A 255 21.02 2.24 -11.27
N GLY A 256 21.12 3.57 -11.35
CA GLY A 256 19.98 4.48 -11.14
C GLY A 256 19.47 4.55 -9.69
N HIS A 257 20.26 4.09 -8.72
CA HIS A 257 19.90 4.16 -7.30
C HIS A 257 20.22 5.52 -6.71
N ASN A 258 19.55 5.90 -5.59
CA ASN A 258 19.87 7.09 -4.80
C ASN A 258 21.37 7.14 -4.52
N ALA A 259 21.99 8.29 -4.77
CA ALA A 259 23.44 8.39 -4.69
C ALA A 259 23.91 8.19 -3.24
N PRO A 260 24.62 7.08 -2.90
CA PRO A 260 25.13 6.87 -1.54
C PRO A 260 26.02 8.03 -1.10
N MET A 261 25.97 8.35 0.20
CA MET A 261 26.76 9.39 0.83
C MET A 261 28.01 8.79 1.46
N LEU A 262 29.17 9.28 1.08
CA LEU A 262 30.42 8.93 1.69
C LEU A 262 30.95 10.13 2.48
N LEU A 263 30.78 10.09 3.80
CA LEU A 263 31.38 11.08 4.72
C LEU A 263 32.84 10.76 4.96
N ARG A 264 33.72 11.68 4.57
CA ARG A 264 35.13 11.59 4.82
C ARG A 264 35.48 12.08 6.22
N MET A 265 36.57 11.59 6.77
CA MET A 265 37.13 12.11 8.04
C MET A 265 37.37 13.63 8.03
N SER A 266 37.59 14.24 6.86
CA SER A 266 37.68 15.69 6.69
C SER A 266 36.36 16.43 6.89
N GLY A 267 35.27 15.73 7.02
CA GLY A 267 33.91 16.28 7.04
C GLY A 267 33.29 16.53 5.64
N ALA A 268 34.02 16.27 4.55
CA ALA A 268 33.49 16.34 3.20
C ALA A 268 32.52 15.16 2.95
N VAL A 269 31.39 15.41 2.25
CA VAL A 269 30.48 14.37 1.81
C VAL A 269 30.58 14.23 0.30
N GLU A 270 30.99 13.06 -0.14
CA GLU A 270 31.02 12.67 -1.55
C GLU A 270 29.77 11.89 -1.89
N ARG A 271 29.29 12.03 -3.15
CA ARG A 271 28.13 11.29 -3.67
C ARG A 271 28.58 10.25 -4.68
N LEU A 272 28.20 8.99 -4.45
CA LEU A 272 28.48 7.91 -5.40
C LEU A 272 27.36 7.85 -6.44
N GLY A 273 27.43 8.76 -7.40
CA GLY A 273 26.39 9.03 -8.38
C GLY A 273 26.13 7.89 -9.38
N PRO A 274 25.06 7.96 -10.17
CA PRO A 274 24.66 6.90 -11.09
C PRO A 274 25.70 6.67 -12.19
N SER A 275 25.95 5.41 -12.50
CA SER A 275 26.87 4.95 -13.54
C SER A 275 26.15 4.22 -14.70
N GLY A 276 24.83 4.14 -14.65
CA GLY A 276 23.94 3.59 -15.64
C GLY A 276 22.48 3.72 -15.24
N PRO A 277 21.52 3.37 -16.12
CA PRO A 277 20.09 3.38 -15.80
C PRO A 277 19.72 2.26 -14.83
N PRO A 278 18.51 2.29 -14.23
CA PRO A 278 17.98 1.20 -13.42
C PRO A 278 18.00 -0.14 -14.16
N LEU A 279 18.17 -1.23 -13.40
CA LEU A 279 18.16 -2.59 -13.92
C LEU A 279 16.79 -2.94 -14.52
N GLY A 280 16.78 -3.56 -15.67
CA GLY A 280 15.56 -3.98 -16.37
C GLY A 280 14.88 -2.88 -17.19
N ALA A 281 15.21 -1.60 -16.99
CA ALA A 281 14.59 -0.48 -17.70
C ALA A 281 14.91 -0.46 -19.20
N ILE A 282 16.13 -0.85 -19.56
CA ILE A 282 16.62 -0.84 -20.96
C ILE A 282 17.34 -2.15 -21.25
N PRO A 283 17.05 -2.83 -22.36
CA PRO A 283 17.78 -4.03 -22.74
C PRO A 283 19.22 -3.67 -23.11
N ARG A 284 20.18 -4.50 -22.68
CA ARG A 284 21.62 -4.38 -23.04
C ARG A 284 22.23 -3.03 -22.67
N VAL A 285 22.52 -2.83 -21.42
CA VAL A 285 23.19 -1.65 -20.85
C VAL A 285 24.64 -1.99 -20.54
N ALA A 286 25.57 -1.09 -20.94
CA ALA A 286 26.94 -1.10 -20.47
C ALA A 286 27.04 -0.19 -19.24
N TYR A 287 27.21 -0.77 -18.05
CA TYR A 287 27.45 -0.02 -16.83
C TYR A 287 28.92 0.38 -16.70
N ARG A 288 29.17 1.48 -15.98
CA ARG A 288 30.53 1.92 -15.61
C ARG A 288 30.72 1.62 -14.13
N GLN A 289 31.91 1.16 -13.77
CA GLN A 289 32.30 1.04 -12.36
C GLN A 289 33.29 2.14 -11.99
N ALA A 290 33.28 2.53 -10.73
CA ALA A 290 34.25 3.44 -10.16
C ALA A 290 34.86 2.81 -8.91
N THR A 291 36.02 3.31 -8.49
CA THR A 291 36.72 2.82 -7.30
C THR A 291 37.06 4.00 -6.41
N THR A 292 36.80 3.85 -5.13
CA THR A 292 37.23 4.81 -4.09
C THR A 292 37.92 4.07 -2.95
N THR A 293 38.89 4.71 -2.32
CA THR A 293 39.58 4.17 -1.12
C THR A 293 38.82 4.62 0.12
N LEU A 294 38.68 3.76 1.10
CA LEU A 294 38.09 4.08 2.40
C LEU A 294 39.22 4.25 3.44
N SER A 295 39.38 5.46 3.96
CA SER A 295 40.28 5.76 5.07
C SER A 295 39.63 5.44 6.42
N PRO A 296 40.35 5.06 7.46
CA PRO A 296 39.79 4.87 8.78
C PRO A 296 38.97 6.08 9.24
N GLY A 297 37.74 5.82 9.67
CA GLY A 297 36.78 6.86 10.08
C GLY A 297 35.87 7.36 8.98
N ASP A 298 36.09 7.01 7.70
CA ASP A 298 35.13 7.29 6.63
C ASP A 298 33.83 6.48 6.84
N VAL A 299 32.69 7.06 6.51
CA VAL A 299 31.36 6.44 6.67
C VAL A 299 30.59 6.49 5.36
N LEU A 300 30.27 5.32 4.84
CA LEU A 300 29.39 5.16 3.69
C LEU A 300 27.97 4.89 4.17
N VAL A 301 26.99 5.62 3.63
CA VAL A 301 25.56 5.37 3.84
C VAL A 301 24.87 5.19 2.49
N ILE A 302 24.28 4.02 2.31
CA ILE A 302 23.46 3.65 1.16
C ILE A 302 22.03 3.63 1.66
N PHE A 303 21.10 4.23 0.93
CA PHE A 303 19.72 4.40 1.35
C PHE A 303 18.77 4.38 0.17
N THR A 304 17.53 3.90 0.39
CA THR A 304 16.43 3.99 -0.58
C THR A 304 15.67 5.29 -0.40
N ASP A 305 14.85 5.65 -1.38
CA ASP A 305 14.07 6.88 -1.41
C ASP A 305 13.10 7.00 -0.22
N GLY A 306 12.58 5.88 0.32
CA GLY A 306 11.75 5.88 1.52
C GLY A 306 12.39 6.55 2.74
N VAL A 307 13.72 6.74 2.76
CA VAL A 307 14.39 7.55 3.80
C VAL A 307 14.22 9.04 3.53
N THR A 308 14.43 9.47 2.30
CA THR A 308 14.46 10.89 1.92
C THR A 308 13.10 11.44 1.52
N GLU A 309 12.23 10.61 1.00
CA GLU A 309 10.86 10.93 0.60
C GLU A 309 9.82 10.67 1.72
N ALA A 310 10.27 10.27 2.93
CA ALA A 310 9.41 10.24 4.11
C ALA A 310 8.77 11.62 4.33
N VAL A 311 7.44 11.67 4.49
CA VAL A 311 6.68 12.92 4.58
C VAL A 311 6.13 13.15 5.98
N ASP A 312 6.06 14.41 6.38
CA ASP A 312 5.36 14.83 7.58
C ASP A 312 3.84 15.02 7.34
N VAL A 313 3.10 15.43 8.37
CA VAL A 313 1.67 15.72 8.29
C VAL A 313 1.30 16.90 7.36
N SER A 314 2.28 17.64 6.86
CA SER A 314 2.16 18.76 5.94
C SER A 314 2.64 18.44 4.52
N ASP A 315 2.86 17.14 4.21
CA ASP A 315 3.40 16.64 2.95
C ASP A 315 4.80 17.20 2.60
N GLN A 316 5.61 17.58 3.62
CA GLN A 316 7.00 17.96 3.41
C GLN A 316 7.88 16.73 3.49
N GLU A 317 8.85 16.59 2.57
CA GLU A 317 9.81 15.49 2.56
C GLU A 317 10.92 15.70 3.59
N PHE A 318 11.43 14.60 4.15
CA PHE A 318 12.60 14.57 5.02
C PHE A 318 13.84 15.15 4.32
N GLY A 319 14.10 14.71 3.12
CA GLY A 319 15.12 15.21 2.22
C GLY A 319 16.56 14.80 2.58
N GLU A 320 17.42 14.81 1.56
CA GLU A 320 18.85 14.47 1.70
C GLU A 320 19.63 15.41 2.63
N GLY A 321 19.20 16.67 2.73
CA GLY A 321 19.88 17.67 3.57
C GLY A 321 19.84 17.32 5.06
N ARG A 322 18.71 16.80 5.57
CA ARG A 322 18.60 16.34 6.97
C ARG A 322 19.42 15.08 7.19
N LEU A 323 19.40 14.15 6.23
CA LEU A 323 20.25 12.95 6.30
C LEU A 323 21.72 13.32 6.38
N GLU A 324 22.20 14.23 5.53
CA GLU A 324 23.59 14.70 5.53
C GLU A 324 23.97 15.40 6.85
N GLN A 325 23.08 16.19 7.44
CA GLN A 325 23.31 16.82 8.75
C GLN A 325 23.48 15.77 9.86
N ILE A 326 22.67 14.71 9.86
CA ILE A 326 22.80 13.61 10.81
C ILE A 326 24.15 12.92 10.65
N LEU A 327 24.57 12.65 9.42
CA LEU A 327 25.87 12.01 9.15
C LEU A 327 27.04 12.87 9.65
N ARG A 328 27.04 14.15 9.35
CA ARG A 328 28.12 15.09 9.80
C ARG A 328 28.21 15.18 11.32
N GLY A 329 27.05 15.15 12.01
CA GLY A 329 27.01 15.25 13.47
C GLY A 329 27.39 13.95 14.20
N ASN A 330 27.29 12.79 13.56
CA ASN A 330 27.36 11.48 14.24
C ASN A 330 28.29 10.46 13.56
N GLY A 331 29.20 10.88 12.65
CA GLY A 331 30.06 9.98 11.90
C GLY A 331 31.05 9.16 12.76
N SER A 332 31.23 9.47 14.06
CA SER A 332 32.01 8.67 14.98
C SER A 332 31.28 7.50 15.62
N GLU A 333 29.97 7.40 15.47
CA GLU A 333 29.16 6.30 16.01
C GLU A 333 29.42 4.98 15.28
N SER A 334 29.04 3.85 15.90
CA SER A 334 29.03 2.57 15.21
C SER A 334 28.00 2.54 14.08
N ALA A 335 28.19 1.66 13.10
CA ALA A 335 27.26 1.54 11.97
C ALA A 335 25.81 1.30 12.43
N GLY A 336 25.59 0.43 13.42
CA GLY A 336 24.26 0.17 13.96
C GLY A 336 23.65 1.38 14.67
N ALA A 337 24.43 2.08 15.53
CA ALA A 337 23.94 3.27 16.23
C ALA A 337 23.54 4.40 15.25
N LEU A 338 24.32 4.58 14.19
CA LEU A 338 24.02 5.57 13.16
C LEU A 338 22.76 5.20 12.36
N CYS A 339 22.58 3.92 12.00
CA CYS A 339 21.34 3.41 11.40
C CYS A 339 20.12 3.72 12.27
N ASP A 340 20.18 3.35 13.55
CA ASP A 340 19.07 3.58 14.50
C ASP A 340 18.75 5.07 14.65
N ARG A 341 19.78 5.92 14.66
CA ARG A 341 19.62 7.37 14.73
C ARG A 341 18.90 7.92 13.49
N ILE A 342 19.31 7.50 12.28
CA ILE A 342 18.67 7.94 11.04
C ILE A 342 17.20 7.54 11.04
N VAL A 343 16.88 6.28 11.34
CA VAL A 343 15.51 5.79 11.38
C VAL A 343 14.68 6.51 12.44
N SER A 344 15.27 6.77 13.61
CA SER A 344 14.59 7.51 14.68
C SER A 344 14.29 8.96 14.26
N ALA A 345 15.21 9.60 13.53
CA ALA A 345 15.02 10.95 13.01
C ALA A 345 13.92 10.99 11.92
N VAL A 346 13.88 10.02 11.01
CA VAL A 346 12.80 9.90 10.00
C VAL A 346 11.46 9.74 10.70
N ARG A 347 11.32 8.82 11.65
CA ARG A 347 10.08 8.62 12.42
C ARG A 347 9.64 9.84 13.19
N ALA A 348 10.58 10.55 13.82
CA ALA A 348 10.27 11.78 14.53
C ALA A 348 9.79 12.89 13.58
N PHE A 349 10.32 12.90 12.36
CA PHE A 349 9.89 13.83 11.31
C PHE A 349 8.49 13.52 10.78
N GLU A 350 8.18 12.25 10.54
CA GLU A 350 6.84 11.79 10.11
C GLU A 350 5.73 12.21 11.12
N ALA A 351 6.08 12.35 12.41
CA ALA A 351 5.18 12.85 13.46
C ALA A 351 3.81 12.16 13.51
N GLY A 352 3.75 10.88 13.14
CA GLY A 352 2.53 10.07 13.09
C GLY A 352 1.87 9.99 11.72
N ALA A 353 2.43 10.59 10.68
CA ALA A 353 2.04 10.29 9.30
C ALA A 353 2.35 8.80 8.98
N PRO A 354 1.54 8.13 8.15
CA PRO A 354 1.81 6.74 7.77
C PRO A 354 3.09 6.66 6.93
N GLN A 355 3.90 5.62 7.15
CA GLN A 355 5.04 5.32 6.29
C GLN A 355 4.55 5.01 4.86
N ASN A 356 5.02 5.76 3.88
CA ASN A 356 4.56 5.68 2.50
C ASN A 356 5.36 4.69 1.65
N ASP A 357 6.64 4.47 1.98
CA ASP A 357 7.53 3.56 1.25
C ASP A 357 8.43 2.77 2.16
N ASP A 358 9.08 1.74 1.63
CA ASP A 358 10.02 0.90 2.36
C ASP A 358 11.26 1.74 2.76
N ILE A 359 11.73 1.58 3.98
CA ILE A 359 12.92 2.28 4.48
C ILE A 359 14.06 1.28 4.55
N THR A 360 15.04 1.40 3.65
CA THR A 360 16.23 0.56 3.65
C THR A 360 17.51 1.40 3.78
N LEU A 361 18.35 0.97 4.68
CA LEU A 361 19.62 1.60 5.00
C LEU A 361 20.74 0.57 5.12
N VAL A 362 21.90 0.88 4.57
CA VAL A 362 23.17 0.20 4.87
C VAL A 362 24.20 1.24 5.25
N VAL A 363 24.77 1.09 6.43
CA VAL A 363 25.90 1.90 6.91
C VAL A 363 27.15 1.05 6.97
N ALA A 364 28.23 1.55 6.41
CA ALA A 364 29.55 0.91 6.46
C ALA A 364 30.61 1.94 6.91
N ARG A 365 31.19 1.74 8.09
CA ARG A 365 32.20 2.60 8.68
C ARG A 365 33.57 1.94 8.61
N ALA A 366 34.53 2.63 7.99
CA ALA A 366 35.92 2.16 7.97
C ALA A 366 36.59 2.28 9.37
N ARG A 367 37.19 1.19 9.82
CA ARG A 367 37.89 1.07 11.11
C ARG A 367 39.39 1.27 10.97
#